data_8cb15bc7c1444eec71428df9a09e9e7a
#
_entry.id   8cb15bc7c1444eec71428df9a09e9e7a
#
_cell.length_a   1.000
_cell.length_b   1.000
_cell.length_c   1.000
_cell.angle_alpha   90.00
_cell.angle_beta   90.00
_cell.angle_gamma   90.00
#
_symmetry.space_group_name_H-M   'P 1'
#
loop_
_entity.id
_entity.type
_entity.pdbx_description
1 polymer ?
#
loop_
_entity_poly.entity_id
_entity_poly.type
_entity_poly.pdbx_seq_one_letter_code
_entity_poly.pdbx_strand_id
1 'polypeptide(L)'
;KEMGFSGQNGRANIAALLAKLQATDYYNELFKFTYGDITVTEPRLQECLSQFIRSIQSFDAKYDVGRAQVNNDRQPFPNFTAQENTGKDLFLTPPVFDGNSSRIGGGLGCNGCHNAPEFDIDPNTRNNGVIALAVGAGQDVNVTRAPTLRDLVNNRGELNTRLMHTGGIRDLATAVSHYGGFINDNRNLDQRLKPNGVN
;
A
#
# COMPACT_ATOMS: atom_id res chain seq x y z
N LYS A 1 -5.08 11.51 -14.22
CA LYS A 1 -5.09 12.70 -13.32
C LYS A 1 -3.70 13.01 -12.78
N GLU A 2 -2.92 11.99 -12.46
CA GLU A 2 -1.58 12.12 -11.87
C GLU A 2 -0.59 12.85 -12.79
N MET A 3 -0.70 12.62 -14.08
CA MET A 3 0.15 13.28 -15.09
C MET A 3 -0.40 14.65 -15.54
N GLY A 4 -1.51 15.12 -14.98
CA GLY A 4 -2.12 16.40 -15.32
C GLY A 4 -2.96 16.43 -16.60
N PHE A 5 -3.05 15.32 -17.33
CA PHE A 5 -3.75 15.23 -18.61
C PHE A 5 -5.15 14.61 -18.42
N SER A 6 -6.05 15.33 -17.75
CA SER A 6 -7.39 14.81 -17.42
C SER A 6 -8.45 15.09 -18.47
N GLY A 7 -8.22 15.99 -19.40
CA GLY A 7 -9.22 16.49 -20.35
C GLY A 7 -10.37 17.28 -19.71
N GLN A 8 -10.29 17.59 -18.42
CA GLN A 8 -11.33 18.30 -17.66
C GLN A 8 -10.81 19.64 -17.13
N ASN A 9 -11.70 20.59 -16.92
CA ASN A 9 -11.40 21.91 -16.34
C ASN A 9 -10.25 22.63 -17.05
N GLY A 10 -10.22 22.60 -18.39
CA GLY A 10 -9.17 23.23 -19.21
C GLY A 10 -7.83 22.52 -19.21
N ARG A 11 -7.70 21.36 -18.56
CA ARG A 11 -6.48 20.56 -18.61
C ARG A 11 -6.42 19.76 -19.93
N ALA A 12 -5.20 19.62 -20.47
CA ALA A 12 -4.95 18.79 -21.64
C ALA A 12 -5.40 17.33 -21.43
N ASN A 13 -5.75 16.66 -22.51
CA ASN A 13 -6.19 15.25 -22.52
C ASN A 13 -5.03 14.29 -22.85
N ILE A 14 -5.32 13.00 -22.93
CA ILE A 14 -4.34 11.96 -23.26
C ILE A 14 -3.67 12.19 -24.62
N ALA A 15 -4.39 12.70 -25.63
CA ALA A 15 -3.81 12.96 -26.94
C ALA A 15 -2.70 14.02 -26.87
N ALA A 16 -2.85 15.04 -26.03
CA ALA A 16 -1.81 16.03 -25.78
C ALA A 16 -0.57 15.43 -25.07
N LEU A 17 -0.78 14.46 -24.15
CA LEU A 17 0.32 13.72 -23.54
C LEU A 17 1.07 12.91 -24.58
N LEU A 18 0.35 12.14 -25.42
CA LEU A 18 0.96 11.29 -26.46
C LEU A 18 1.76 12.16 -27.46
N ALA A 19 1.22 13.30 -27.88
CA ALA A 19 1.91 14.24 -28.76
C ALA A 19 3.20 14.78 -28.11
N LYS A 20 3.15 15.09 -26.81
CA LYS A 20 4.34 15.53 -26.06
C LYS A 20 5.41 14.43 -26.00
N LEU A 21 5.02 13.19 -25.72
CA LEU A 21 5.96 12.06 -25.70
C LEU A 21 6.54 11.81 -27.10
N GLN A 22 5.70 11.81 -28.14
CA GLN A 22 6.12 11.63 -29.53
C GLN A 22 7.11 12.70 -30.01
N ALA A 23 6.99 13.94 -29.51
CA ALA A 23 7.90 15.04 -29.82
C ALA A 23 9.23 14.99 -29.06
N THR A 24 9.43 14.01 -28.20
CA THR A 24 10.63 13.86 -27.37
C THR A 24 11.54 12.77 -27.94
N ASP A 25 12.69 13.14 -28.46
CA ASP A 25 13.57 12.29 -29.27
C ASP A 25 13.90 10.94 -28.63
N TYR A 26 14.26 10.91 -27.32
CA TYR A 26 14.63 9.67 -26.68
C TYR A 26 13.46 8.65 -26.56
N TYR A 27 12.20 9.11 -26.54
CA TYR A 27 11.08 8.17 -26.61
C TYR A 27 10.94 7.52 -27.97
N ASN A 28 11.22 8.25 -29.05
CA ASN A 28 11.20 7.69 -30.39
C ASN A 28 12.18 6.54 -30.54
N GLU A 29 13.39 6.68 -30.00
CA GLU A 29 14.38 5.61 -29.99
C GLU A 29 13.94 4.41 -29.14
N LEU A 30 13.40 4.65 -27.94
CA LEU A 30 12.91 3.60 -27.04
C LEU A 30 11.72 2.84 -27.64
N PHE A 31 10.77 3.54 -28.26
CA PHE A 31 9.62 2.91 -28.91
C PHE A 31 10.04 2.12 -30.15
N LYS A 32 10.97 2.63 -30.95
CA LYS A 32 11.54 1.90 -32.07
C LYS A 32 12.24 0.61 -31.62
N PHE A 33 13.00 0.68 -30.53
CA PHE A 33 13.65 -0.49 -29.94
C PHE A 33 12.64 -1.54 -29.46
N THR A 34 11.58 -1.11 -28.79
CA THR A 34 10.61 -2.00 -28.13
C THR A 34 9.56 -2.54 -29.10
N TYR A 35 9.08 -1.70 -30.05
CA TYR A 35 7.93 -2.01 -30.90
C TYR A 35 8.25 -2.05 -32.40
N GLY A 36 9.49 -1.76 -32.78
CA GLY A 36 9.92 -1.74 -34.19
C GLY A 36 9.62 -0.45 -34.96
N ASP A 37 8.82 0.46 -34.35
CA ASP A 37 8.50 1.79 -34.91
C ASP A 37 8.46 2.87 -33.83
N ILE A 38 8.49 4.14 -34.23
CA ILE A 38 8.55 5.29 -33.31
C ILE A 38 7.19 5.73 -32.78
N THR A 39 6.09 5.06 -33.12
CA THR A 39 4.74 5.55 -32.85
C THR A 39 4.38 5.40 -31.36
N VAL A 40 4.10 6.48 -30.68
CA VAL A 40 3.62 6.51 -29.30
C VAL A 40 2.10 6.45 -29.30
N THR A 41 1.53 5.37 -28.77
CA THR A 41 0.08 5.21 -28.59
C THR A 41 -0.27 4.98 -27.14
N GLU A 42 -1.53 5.25 -26.76
CA GLU A 42 -2.01 4.99 -25.41
C GLU A 42 -1.85 3.53 -24.98
N PRO A 43 -2.24 2.50 -25.78
CA PRO A 43 -2.02 1.12 -25.41
C PRO A 43 -0.56 0.78 -25.14
N ARG A 44 0.36 1.22 -26.00
CA ARG A 44 1.80 0.99 -25.81
C ARG A 44 2.33 1.70 -24.57
N LEU A 45 1.85 2.93 -24.28
CA LEU A 45 2.21 3.64 -23.05
C LEU A 45 1.73 2.87 -21.82
N GLN A 46 0.50 2.39 -21.83
CA GLN A 46 -0.06 1.58 -20.75
C GLN A 46 0.71 0.28 -20.55
N GLU A 47 1.11 -0.38 -21.63
CA GLU A 47 1.93 -1.59 -21.59
C GLU A 47 3.30 -1.31 -20.96
N CYS A 48 4.01 -0.28 -21.41
CA CYS A 48 5.28 0.13 -20.84
C CYS A 48 5.17 0.43 -19.33
N LEU A 49 4.16 1.17 -18.91
CA LEU A 49 3.92 1.47 -17.50
C LEU A 49 3.59 0.20 -16.70
N SER A 50 2.82 -0.72 -17.28
CA SER A 50 2.51 -2.00 -16.65
C SER A 50 3.78 -2.85 -16.46
N GLN A 51 4.64 -2.93 -17.46
CA GLN A 51 5.91 -3.66 -17.35
C GLN A 51 6.85 -3.00 -16.35
N PHE A 52 6.91 -1.66 -16.33
CA PHE A 52 7.70 -0.95 -15.34
C PHE A 52 7.22 -1.26 -13.91
N ILE A 53 5.92 -1.20 -13.65
CA ILE A 53 5.36 -1.53 -12.32
C ILE A 53 5.69 -2.98 -11.95
N ARG A 54 5.58 -3.92 -12.89
CA ARG A 54 5.95 -5.33 -12.66
C ARG A 54 7.44 -5.53 -12.39
N SER A 55 8.31 -4.65 -12.88
CA SER A 55 9.75 -4.73 -12.62
C SER A 55 10.12 -4.26 -11.20
N ILE A 56 9.23 -3.54 -10.54
CA ILE A 56 9.41 -3.13 -9.15
C ILE A 56 9.11 -4.35 -8.26
N GLN A 57 10.14 -5.13 -7.98
CA GLN A 57 10.06 -6.33 -7.16
C GLN A 57 10.88 -6.15 -5.89
N SER A 58 10.28 -6.42 -4.74
CA SER A 58 10.92 -6.34 -3.42
C SER A 58 10.69 -7.66 -2.67
N PHE A 59 11.25 -8.77 -3.21
CA PHE A 59 11.11 -10.12 -2.67
C PHE A 59 12.43 -10.69 -2.14
N ASP A 60 13.37 -9.82 -1.78
CA ASP A 60 14.66 -10.15 -1.20
C ASP A 60 14.82 -9.63 0.25
N ALA A 61 13.71 -9.25 0.87
CA ALA A 61 13.69 -8.77 2.23
C ALA A 61 14.07 -9.87 3.24
N LYS A 62 14.45 -9.45 4.45
CA LYS A 62 14.72 -10.36 5.57
C LYS A 62 13.58 -11.34 5.83
N TYR A 63 12.33 -10.90 5.61
CA TYR A 63 11.13 -11.73 5.67
C TYR A 63 11.18 -12.88 4.66
N ASP A 64 11.49 -12.61 3.40
CA ASP A 64 11.49 -13.62 2.33
C ASP A 64 12.53 -14.71 2.58
N VAL A 65 13.73 -14.30 3.02
CA VAL A 65 14.81 -15.21 3.42
C VAL A 65 14.38 -16.11 4.59
N GLY A 66 13.73 -15.55 5.59
CA GLY A 66 13.23 -16.31 6.74
C GLY A 66 12.08 -17.23 6.37
N ARG A 67 11.14 -16.72 5.57
CA ARG A 67 9.96 -17.49 5.14
C ARG A 67 10.33 -18.71 4.29
N ALA A 68 11.36 -18.61 3.48
CA ALA A 68 11.86 -19.72 2.65
C ALA A 68 12.44 -20.88 3.48
N GLN A 69 12.75 -20.68 4.75
CA GLN A 69 13.33 -21.68 5.64
C GLN A 69 12.30 -22.41 6.50
N VAL A 70 11.03 -22.06 6.42
CA VAL A 70 9.96 -22.63 7.24
C VAL A 70 8.73 -22.96 6.39
N ASN A 71 7.83 -23.79 6.92
CA ASN A 71 6.66 -24.25 6.17
C ASN A 71 5.52 -23.22 6.10
N ASN A 72 5.44 -22.31 7.07
CA ASN A 72 4.40 -21.28 7.14
C ASN A 72 4.85 -20.07 7.98
N ASP A 73 4.11 -18.97 7.87
CA ASP A 73 4.43 -17.71 8.53
C ASP A 73 4.32 -17.72 10.06
N ARG A 74 3.59 -18.68 10.64
CA ARG A 74 3.43 -18.79 12.10
C ARG A 74 4.63 -19.43 12.78
N GLN A 75 5.49 -20.12 12.03
CA GLN A 75 6.73 -20.65 12.57
C GLN A 75 7.75 -19.53 12.79
N PRO A 76 8.55 -19.58 13.86
CA PRO A 76 9.65 -18.63 14.04
C PRO A 76 10.61 -18.66 12.84
N PHE A 77 10.95 -17.50 12.31
CA PHE A 77 11.94 -17.40 11.25
C PHE A 77 13.35 -17.47 11.83
N PRO A 78 14.21 -18.37 11.34
CA PRO A 78 15.56 -18.57 11.91
C PRO A 78 16.48 -17.34 11.82
N ASN A 79 16.26 -16.49 10.84
CA ASN A 79 17.01 -15.26 10.62
C ASN A 79 16.45 -14.03 11.36
N PHE A 80 15.31 -14.18 12.04
CA PHE A 80 14.70 -13.16 12.88
C PHE A 80 15.21 -13.26 14.31
N THR A 81 15.40 -12.11 14.97
CA THR A 81 15.58 -12.07 16.42
C THR A 81 14.28 -12.51 17.14
N ALA A 82 14.37 -12.80 18.43
CA ALA A 82 13.19 -13.11 19.24
C ALA A 82 12.16 -11.97 19.20
N GLN A 83 12.62 -10.72 19.24
CA GLN A 83 11.75 -9.55 19.16
C GLN A 83 11.05 -9.42 17.79
N GLU A 84 11.76 -9.66 16.70
CA GLU A 84 11.18 -9.66 15.36
C GLU A 84 10.15 -10.77 15.16
N ASN A 85 10.42 -11.98 15.67
CA ASN A 85 9.45 -13.08 15.67
C ASN A 85 8.21 -12.72 16.51
N THR A 86 8.37 -12.07 17.66
CA THR A 86 7.24 -11.57 18.46
C THR A 86 6.44 -10.53 17.67
N GLY A 87 7.10 -9.59 17.02
CA GLY A 87 6.45 -8.61 16.15
C GLY A 87 5.66 -9.25 15.00
N LYS A 88 6.24 -10.29 14.37
CA LYS A 88 5.59 -11.08 13.33
C LYS A 88 4.32 -11.79 13.87
N ASP A 89 4.40 -12.37 15.06
CA ASP A 89 3.26 -13.05 15.67
C ASP A 89 2.14 -12.04 16.01
N LEU A 90 2.48 -10.84 16.50
CA LEU A 90 1.51 -9.76 16.73
C LEU A 90 0.85 -9.29 15.43
N PHE A 91 1.61 -9.21 14.34
CA PHE A 91 1.10 -8.85 13.01
C PHE A 91 0.09 -9.89 12.50
N LEU A 92 0.36 -11.19 12.69
CA LEU A 92 -0.43 -12.29 12.19
C LEU A 92 -1.65 -12.63 13.06
N THR A 93 -1.62 -12.29 14.34
CA THR A 93 -2.64 -12.70 15.31
C THR A 93 -3.72 -11.61 15.44
N PRO A 94 -4.99 -11.95 15.23
CA PRO A 94 -6.08 -10.99 15.46
C PRO A 94 -6.15 -10.53 16.91
N PRO A 95 -6.64 -9.30 17.18
CA PRO A 95 -6.94 -8.86 18.54
C PRO A 95 -8.11 -9.67 19.13
N VAL A 96 -8.11 -9.82 20.44
CA VAL A 96 -9.19 -10.45 21.19
C VAL A 96 -9.85 -9.41 22.07
N PHE A 97 -11.18 -9.31 21.98
CA PHE A 97 -12.00 -8.40 22.78
C PHE A 97 -12.94 -9.19 23.70
N ASP A 98 -13.29 -8.62 24.83
CA ASP A 98 -14.34 -9.10 25.72
C ASP A 98 -15.74 -8.68 25.23
N GLY A 99 -16.78 -9.10 25.97
CA GLY A 99 -18.17 -8.72 25.68
C GLY A 99 -18.48 -7.23 25.80
N ASN A 100 -17.58 -6.43 26.40
CA ASN A 100 -17.69 -4.99 26.56
C ASN A 100 -16.84 -4.22 25.54
N SER A 101 -16.35 -4.90 24.51
CA SER A 101 -15.45 -4.34 23.50
C SER A 101 -14.08 -3.86 24.02
N SER A 102 -13.69 -4.29 25.23
CA SER A 102 -12.36 -4.07 25.77
C SER A 102 -11.39 -5.10 25.23
N ARG A 103 -10.23 -4.65 24.75
CA ARG A 103 -9.20 -5.56 24.28
C ARG A 103 -8.57 -6.30 25.47
N ILE A 104 -8.63 -7.63 25.45
CA ILE A 104 -8.11 -8.49 26.52
C ILE A 104 -6.90 -9.33 26.09
N GLY A 105 -6.49 -9.26 24.81
CA GLY A 105 -5.35 -10.02 24.31
C GLY A 105 -5.20 -10.04 22.80
N GLY A 106 -4.51 -11.04 22.30
CA GLY A 106 -4.23 -11.22 20.88
C GLY A 106 -3.16 -10.27 20.32
N GLY A 107 -3.04 -10.27 19.02
CA GLY A 107 -2.13 -9.42 18.25
C GLY A 107 -2.82 -8.18 17.69
N LEU A 108 -2.26 -7.63 16.63
CA LEU A 108 -2.80 -6.46 15.92
C LEU A 108 -3.63 -6.85 14.69
N GLY A 109 -3.48 -8.09 14.19
CA GLY A 109 -4.24 -8.61 13.05
C GLY A 109 -4.01 -7.88 11.72
N CYS A 110 -2.84 -7.27 11.54
CA CYS A 110 -2.51 -6.46 10.37
C CYS A 110 -2.63 -7.26 9.06
N ASN A 111 -2.35 -8.57 9.13
CA ASN A 111 -2.47 -9.49 8.00
C ASN A 111 -3.90 -9.63 7.47
N GLY A 112 -4.90 -9.18 8.19
CA GLY A 112 -6.29 -9.14 7.71
C GLY A 112 -6.50 -8.19 6.53
N CYS A 113 -5.62 -7.20 6.39
CA CYS A 113 -5.61 -6.25 5.28
C CYS A 113 -4.31 -6.31 4.46
N HIS A 114 -3.22 -6.74 5.06
CA HIS A 114 -1.88 -6.81 4.47
C HIS A 114 -1.40 -8.27 4.42
N ASN A 115 -1.90 -9.03 3.44
CA ASN A 115 -1.61 -10.44 3.31
C ASN A 115 -0.24 -10.70 2.67
N ALA A 116 0.50 -11.64 3.25
CA ALA A 116 1.72 -12.15 2.65
C ALA A 116 1.40 -12.95 1.36
N PRO A 117 2.33 -13.01 0.40
CA PRO A 117 3.70 -12.48 0.44
C PRO A 117 3.84 -11.01 0.04
N GLU A 118 2.88 -10.40 -0.63
CA GLU A 118 2.94 -9.01 -1.11
C GLU A 118 2.68 -8.01 0.01
N PHE A 119 2.04 -8.42 1.10
CA PHE A 119 1.57 -7.56 2.19
C PHE A 119 0.68 -6.43 1.71
N ASP A 120 -0.09 -6.71 0.68
CA ASP A 120 -0.92 -5.74 0.01
C ASP A 120 -2.41 -6.11 0.06
N ILE A 121 -3.10 -5.46 -0.71
CA ILE A 121 -4.47 -5.25 -1.02
C ILE A 121 -5.31 -6.52 -0.91
N ASP A 122 -6.03 -6.64 0.16
CA ASP A 122 -7.31 -7.33 0.13
C ASP A 122 -8.31 -6.42 -0.63
N PRO A 123 -8.92 -6.87 -1.74
CA PRO A 123 -9.88 -6.09 -2.49
C PRO A 123 -11.15 -5.72 -1.70
N ASN A 124 -11.36 -6.36 -0.55
CA ASN A 124 -12.48 -6.11 0.35
C ASN A 124 -12.17 -5.14 1.49
N THR A 125 -10.96 -4.53 1.54
CA THR A 125 -10.66 -3.52 2.54
C THR A 125 -11.57 -2.31 2.40
N ARG A 126 -11.93 -1.72 3.54
CA ARG A 126 -12.68 -0.48 3.63
C ARG A 126 -11.82 0.62 4.26
N ASN A 127 -12.43 1.75 4.60
CA ASN A 127 -11.71 2.88 5.17
C ASN A 127 -11.05 2.50 6.52
N ASN A 128 -9.84 2.99 6.73
CA ASN A 128 -9.04 2.70 7.93
C ASN A 128 -9.17 3.75 9.05
N GLY A 129 -10.19 4.61 8.97
CA GLY A 129 -10.41 5.69 9.95
C GLY A 129 -9.61 6.97 9.67
N VAL A 130 -8.72 6.99 8.68
CA VAL A 130 -8.14 8.24 8.17
C VAL A 130 -9.10 8.81 7.13
N ILE A 131 -9.78 9.89 7.49
CA ILE A 131 -10.90 10.44 6.70
C ILE A 131 -10.62 11.83 6.12
N ALA A 132 -9.52 12.47 6.50
CA ALA A 132 -9.17 13.76 5.94
C ALA A 132 -8.80 13.64 4.44
N LEU A 133 -9.06 14.70 3.70
CA LEU A 133 -8.52 14.81 2.33
C LEU A 133 -7.01 14.95 2.35
N ALA A 134 -6.34 14.43 1.32
CA ALA A 134 -4.91 14.61 1.14
C ALA A 134 -4.55 16.09 0.89
N VAL A 135 -5.45 16.84 0.27
CA VAL A 135 -5.31 18.27 -0.02
C VAL A 135 -6.66 18.97 0.17
N GLY A 136 -6.64 20.11 0.84
CA GLY A 136 -7.83 20.91 1.11
C GLY A 136 -8.58 20.49 2.37
N ALA A 137 -9.72 21.12 2.60
CA ALA A 137 -10.62 20.84 3.72
C ALA A 137 -11.74 19.88 3.29
N GLY A 138 -12.11 18.95 4.18
CA GLY A 138 -13.19 17.99 3.94
C GLY A 138 -12.83 16.58 4.39
N GLN A 139 -13.68 15.63 4.03
CA GLN A 139 -13.53 14.21 4.39
C GLN A 139 -13.73 13.32 3.16
N ASP A 140 -12.91 12.28 3.05
CA ASP A 140 -13.06 11.21 2.09
C ASP A 140 -13.03 9.86 2.80
N VAL A 141 -14.19 9.25 2.90
CA VAL A 141 -14.35 7.91 3.48
C VAL A 141 -14.23 6.79 2.43
N ASN A 142 -14.02 7.12 1.15
CA ASN A 142 -13.94 6.16 0.06
C ASN A 142 -12.51 5.67 -0.21
N VAL A 143 -11.53 6.17 0.51
CA VAL A 143 -10.17 5.63 0.47
C VAL A 143 -10.15 4.31 1.22
N THR A 144 -10.03 3.21 0.48
CA THR A 144 -10.26 1.85 0.99
C THR A 144 -9.13 0.86 0.69
N ARG A 145 -8.05 1.30 0.01
CA ARG A 145 -6.97 0.38 -0.35
C ARG A 145 -5.93 0.27 0.75
N ALA A 146 -5.58 -0.96 1.11
CA ALA A 146 -4.39 -1.27 1.89
C ALA A 146 -3.21 -1.46 0.92
N PRO A 147 -2.25 -0.52 0.84
CA PRO A 147 -1.09 -0.67 -0.04
C PRO A 147 -0.14 -1.72 0.51
N THR A 148 0.75 -2.21 -0.36
CA THR A 148 1.83 -3.10 0.08
C THR A 148 2.66 -2.48 1.20
N LEU A 149 3.06 -3.32 2.15
CA LEU A 149 4.02 -2.93 3.21
C LEU A 149 5.47 -3.28 2.84
N ARG A 150 5.70 -3.73 1.61
CA ARG A 150 7.05 -3.95 1.12
C ARG A 150 7.76 -2.64 0.86
N ASP A 151 9.05 -2.62 1.07
CA ASP A 151 9.91 -1.44 0.85
C ASP A 151 9.47 -0.17 1.61
N LEU A 152 8.91 -0.34 2.80
CA LEU A 152 8.51 0.79 3.65
C LEU A 152 9.71 1.60 4.16
N VAL A 153 10.84 0.95 4.36
CA VAL A 153 12.05 1.55 4.90
C VAL A 153 13.24 1.23 4.01
N ASN A 154 14.16 2.17 3.92
CA ASN A 154 15.44 1.98 3.24
C ASN A 154 16.41 1.15 4.10
N ASN A 155 17.62 0.91 3.58
CA ASN A 155 18.65 0.15 4.27
C ASN A 155 19.23 0.84 5.55
N ARG A 156 18.83 2.09 5.81
CA ARG A 156 19.16 2.83 7.04
C ARG A 156 18.02 2.77 8.07
N GLY A 157 16.90 2.11 7.76
CA GLY A 157 15.72 2.08 8.60
C GLY A 157 14.85 3.35 8.53
N GLU A 158 15.11 4.24 7.58
CA GLU A 158 14.31 5.44 7.36
C GLU A 158 13.14 5.13 6.43
N LEU A 159 11.99 5.77 6.67
CA LEU A 159 10.84 5.60 5.79
C LEU A 159 11.13 6.10 4.37
N ASN A 160 10.81 5.29 3.38
CA ASN A 160 10.88 5.67 1.96
C ASN A 160 9.79 6.69 1.58
N THR A 161 8.68 6.73 2.32
CA THR A 161 7.56 7.62 2.05
C THR A 161 6.80 7.97 3.31
N ARG A 162 5.90 8.94 3.20
CA ARG A 162 4.93 9.23 4.25
C ARG A 162 3.79 8.22 4.23
N LEU A 163 3.22 7.94 5.39
CA LEU A 163 2.21 6.92 5.57
C LEU A 163 0.79 7.50 5.51
N MET A 164 -0.16 6.64 5.23
CA MET A 164 -1.57 6.91 4.95
C MET A 164 -1.78 7.75 3.68
N HIS A 165 -2.97 7.76 3.14
CA HIS A 165 -3.29 8.50 1.90
C HIS A 165 -3.11 10.03 2.03
N THR A 166 -3.18 10.54 3.25
CA THR A 166 -2.96 11.97 3.54
C THR A 166 -1.48 12.34 3.64
N GLY A 167 -0.58 11.34 3.81
CA GLY A 167 0.82 11.58 4.14
C GLY A 167 1.04 12.23 5.52
N GLY A 168 0.02 12.17 6.39
CA GLY A 168 0.05 12.82 7.70
C GLY A 168 0.90 12.08 8.74
N ILE A 169 1.10 10.78 8.57
CA ILE A 169 1.89 9.95 9.49
C ILE A 169 3.30 9.80 8.94
N ARG A 170 4.30 10.03 9.80
CA ARG A 170 5.71 10.16 9.42
C ARG A 170 6.63 9.10 10.02
N ASP A 171 6.09 8.20 10.82
CA ASP A 171 6.84 7.10 11.44
C ASP A 171 5.96 5.87 11.64
N LEU A 172 6.59 4.70 11.76
CA LEU A 172 5.89 3.42 11.91
C LEU A 172 5.20 3.28 13.28
N ALA A 173 5.76 3.83 14.32
CA ALA A 173 5.18 3.74 15.67
C ALA A 173 3.83 4.47 15.71
N THR A 174 3.75 5.65 15.12
CA THR A 174 2.50 6.40 14.98
C THR A 174 1.50 5.66 14.10
N ALA A 175 1.94 5.00 13.02
CA ALA A 175 1.06 4.21 12.17
C ALA A 175 0.47 3.00 12.92
N VAL A 176 1.28 2.29 13.70
CA VAL A 176 0.81 1.17 14.53
C VAL A 176 -0.12 1.67 15.63
N SER A 177 0.21 2.80 16.27
CA SER A 177 -0.62 3.41 17.31
C SER A 177 -1.99 3.85 16.80
N HIS A 178 -2.09 4.28 15.54
CA HIS A 178 -3.38 4.59 14.91
C HIS A 178 -4.35 3.39 15.00
N TYR A 179 -3.87 2.18 14.70
CA TYR A 179 -4.69 0.96 14.76
C TYR A 179 -4.87 0.40 16.18
N GLY A 180 -4.02 0.76 17.13
CA GLY A 180 -4.11 0.36 18.53
C GLY A 180 -4.93 1.30 19.41
N GLY A 181 -5.27 2.49 18.91
CA GLY A 181 -5.95 3.55 19.62
C GLY A 181 -7.39 3.77 19.16
N PHE A 182 -7.83 5.01 19.35
CA PHE A 182 -9.16 5.44 18.90
C PHE A 182 -9.14 5.70 17.39
N ILE A 183 -9.93 4.90 16.65
CA ILE A 183 -10.11 5.04 15.20
C ILE A 183 -11.39 5.82 14.94
N ASN A 184 -11.34 6.83 14.05
CA ASN A 184 -12.51 7.59 13.68
C ASN A 184 -13.55 6.68 13.01
N ASP A 185 -14.68 6.46 13.70
CA ASP A 185 -15.79 5.73 13.12
C ASP A 185 -16.41 6.52 11.97
N ASN A 186 -16.77 5.81 10.92
CA ASN A 186 -17.43 6.40 9.77
C ASN A 186 -18.24 5.31 9.04
N ARG A 187 -19.17 5.73 8.18
CA ARG A 187 -20.07 4.82 7.46
C ARG A 187 -19.37 3.74 6.63
N ASN A 188 -18.11 3.94 6.30
CA ASN A 188 -17.32 3.03 5.46
C ASN A 188 -16.11 2.44 6.17
N LEU A 189 -16.05 2.56 7.52
CA LEU A 189 -14.97 1.99 8.31
C LEU A 189 -14.93 0.46 8.13
N ASP A 190 -13.71 -0.08 7.99
CA ASP A 190 -13.52 -1.52 7.86
C ASP A 190 -13.99 -2.25 9.13
N GLN A 191 -14.77 -3.30 8.96
CA GLN A 191 -15.36 -4.05 10.07
C GLN A 191 -14.30 -4.69 10.99
N ARG A 192 -13.13 -5.03 10.44
CA ARG A 192 -12.00 -5.58 11.21
C ARG A 192 -11.41 -4.57 12.20
N LEU A 193 -11.70 -3.28 12.03
CA LEU A 193 -11.27 -2.20 12.92
C LEU A 193 -12.32 -1.83 13.96
N LYS A 194 -13.51 -2.42 13.90
CA LYS A 194 -14.57 -2.23 14.89
C LYS A 194 -14.45 -3.27 16.00
N PRO A 195 -14.53 -2.86 17.27
CA PRO A 195 -14.61 -3.82 18.37
C PRO A 195 -15.78 -4.79 18.13
N ASN A 196 -15.54 -6.10 18.19
CA ASN A 196 -16.54 -7.16 17.98
C ASN A 196 -17.25 -7.17 16.61
N GLY A 197 -16.77 -6.44 15.62
CA GLY A 197 -17.40 -6.38 14.31
C GLY A 197 -18.82 -5.79 14.30
N VAL A 198 -19.23 -5.12 15.37
CA VAL A 198 -20.59 -4.59 15.54
C VAL A 198 -20.57 -3.06 15.43
N ASN A 199 -21.59 -2.54 14.75
CA ASN A 199 -21.90 -1.10 14.71
C ASN A 199 -22.40 -0.62 16.06
#